data_5790a6dc299a6c91a54859234644bea6
#
_entry.id   5790a6dc299a6c91a54859234644bea6
#
_cell.length_a   1.000
_cell.length_b   1.000
_cell.length_c   1.000
_cell.angle_alpha   90.00
_cell.angle_beta   90.00
_cell.angle_gamma   90.00
#
_symmetry.space_group_name_H-M   'P 1'
#
loop_
_entity.id
_entity.type
_entity.pdbx_description
1 polymer ?
#
loop_
_entity_poly.entity_id
_entity_poly.type
_entity_poly.pdbx_seq_one_letter_code
_entity_poly.pdbx_strand_id
1 'polypeptide(L)'
;MHQDFKTLLTIKIKSIMGQYYFPILLKKNWKLAKQPVLMTLYSWDFNNGLKLMEHSYVGNTFVRAMQYVIANFGNDLHFVWCGDYADIEKTHYYPDGVDLYSMADALTESNDEHYLFTKNSIPPLEDLHDYKYIINKSKKEYVIIPEYDKDVWQVHPLPILCANSNSRGGGDYCPNSVRDEQFIGRWAYDIINVSDDENDIKGYKEIKPNFYEE
;
A
#
# COMPACT_ATOMS: atom_id res chain seq x y z
N MET A 1 -19.17 12.92 -35.38
CA MET A 1 -19.95 12.90 -34.15
C MET A 1 -20.14 11.50 -33.52
N HIS A 2 -19.48 10.44 -34.04
CA HIS A 2 -19.62 9.07 -33.54
C HIS A 2 -18.40 8.53 -32.75
N GLN A 3 -17.28 9.28 -32.73
CA GLN A 3 -16.05 8.88 -32.04
C GLN A 3 -16.06 9.27 -30.55
N ASP A 4 -16.72 10.36 -30.18
CA ASP A 4 -16.71 10.86 -28.80
C ASP A 4 -17.54 10.02 -27.82
N PHE A 5 -18.59 9.36 -28.33
CA PHE A 5 -19.44 8.53 -27.48
C PHE A 5 -18.78 7.23 -27.02
N LYS A 6 -17.97 6.61 -27.88
CA LYS A 6 -17.23 5.38 -27.52
C LYS A 6 -16.12 5.68 -26.51
N THR A 7 -15.43 6.81 -26.64
CA THR A 7 -14.35 7.23 -25.74
C THR A 7 -14.91 7.58 -24.36
N LEU A 8 -16.04 8.30 -24.30
CA LEU A 8 -16.75 8.61 -23.05
C LEU A 8 -17.33 7.36 -22.36
N LEU A 9 -17.84 6.41 -23.13
CA LEU A 9 -18.37 5.14 -22.57
C LEU A 9 -17.23 4.26 -22.04
N THR A 10 -16.09 4.22 -22.72
CA THR A 10 -14.90 3.46 -22.28
C THR A 10 -14.32 4.06 -20.98
N ILE A 11 -14.25 5.38 -20.86
CA ILE A 11 -13.82 6.06 -19.64
C ILE A 11 -14.79 5.79 -18.48
N LYS A 12 -16.09 5.80 -18.75
CA LYS A 12 -17.13 5.56 -17.73
C LYS A 12 -17.16 4.09 -17.25
N ILE A 13 -16.90 3.14 -18.14
CA ILE A 13 -16.85 1.70 -17.79
C ILE A 13 -15.58 1.38 -16.97
N LYS A 14 -14.44 2.01 -17.27
CA LYS A 14 -13.22 1.85 -16.46
C LYS A 14 -13.37 2.35 -15.01
N SER A 15 -14.33 3.25 -14.73
CA SER A 15 -14.55 3.79 -13.38
C SER A 15 -15.45 2.91 -12.48
N ILE A 16 -15.98 1.80 -12.98
CA ILE A 16 -16.97 0.93 -12.27
C ILE A 16 -16.30 -0.36 -11.77
N MET A 17 -15.11 -0.73 -12.26
CA MET A 17 -14.42 -1.94 -11.81
C MET A 17 -13.52 -1.59 -10.63
N GLY A 18 -13.70 -2.29 -9.50
CA GLY A 18 -12.83 -2.19 -8.34
C GLY A 18 -11.39 -2.52 -8.73
N GLN A 19 -10.46 -1.99 -7.98
CA GLN A 19 -9.02 -2.17 -8.19
C GLN A 19 -8.48 -3.16 -7.18
N TYR A 20 -7.63 -4.08 -7.61
CA TYR A 20 -6.91 -5.02 -6.76
C TYR A 20 -5.54 -4.45 -6.38
N TYR A 21 -5.04 -4.81 -5.20
CA TYR A 21 -3.81 -4.22 -4.68
C TYR A 21 -2.88 -5.25 -4.07
N PHE A 22 -1.58 -5.03 -4.29
CA PHE A 22 -0.49 -5.70 -3.58
C PHE A 22 0.35 -4.70 -2.79
N PRO A 23 0.64 -4.95 -1.50
CA PRO A 23 1.71 -4.26 -0.78
C PRO A 23 3.07 -4.76 -1.28
N ILE A 24 3.90 -3.86 -1.74
CA ILE A 24 5.19 -4.19 -2.36
C ILE A 24 6.30 -3.46 -1.64
N LEU A 25 7.25 -4.24 -1.12
CA LEU A 25 8.53 -3.72 -0.66
C LEU A 25 9.53 -3.80 -1.82
N LEU A 26 10.09 -2.65 -2.17
CA LEU A 26 11.01 -2.50 -3.30
C LEU A 26 12.45 -2.45 -2.82
N LYS A 27 13.39 -2.96 -3.62
CA LYS A 27 14.82 -2.84 -3.36
C LYS A 27 15.24 -1.38 -3.24
N LYS A 28 16.28 -1.09 -2.44
CA LYS A 28 16.81 0.27 -2.25
C LYS A 28 17.08 1.00 -3.57
N ASN A 29 17.64 0.31 -4.55
CA ASN A 29 17.91 0.84 -5.89
C ASN A 29 16.96 0.24 -6.94
N TRP A 30 15.67 0.12 -6.62
CA TRP A 30 14.71 -0.59 -7.44
C TRP A 30 14.62 -0.09 -8.89
N LYS A 31 14.83 1.20 -9.13
CA LYS A 31 14.86 1.77 -10.49
C LYS A 31 16.06 1.29 -11.32
N LEU A 32 17.09 0.78 -10.66
CA LEU A 32 18.29 0.21 -11.28
C LEU A 32 18.36 -1.33 -11.17
N ALA A 33 17.29 -1.96 -10.71
CA ALA A 33 17.23 -3.40 -10.51
C ALA A 33 16.45 -4.08 -11.63
N LYS A 34 16.99 -5.21 -12.14
CA LYS A 34 16.26 -6.07 -13.07
C LYS A 34 15.02 -6.70 -12.41
N GLN A 35 15.10 -7.00 -11.11
CA GLN A 35 13.99 -7.43 -10.28
C GLN A 35 13.79 -6.39 -9.18
N PRO A 36 12.88 -5.41 -9.38
CA PRO A 36 12.65 -4.33 -8.43
C PRO A 36 11.90 -4.76 -7.18
N VAL A 37 10.94 -5.68 -7.31
CA VAL A 37 10.13 -6.20 -6.19
C VAL A 37 11.02 -7.08 -5.31
N LEU A 38 11.07 -6.77 -4.01
CA LEU A 38 11.79 -7.56 -3.02
C LEU A 38 10.86 -8.51 -2.28
N MET A 39 9.72 -8.01 -1.83
CA MET A 39 8.74 -8.76 -1.05
C MET A 39 7.33 -8.26 -1.35
N THR A 40 6.38 -9.17 -1.25
CA THR A 40 4.94 -8.90 -1.25
C THR A 40 4.23 -9.91 -0.36
N LEU A 41 3.01 -9.60 0.04
CA LEU A 41 2.11 -10.52 0.72
C LEU A 41 0.83 -10.66 -0.09
N TYR A 42 0.24 -11.85 -0.04
CA TYR A 42 -1.03 -12.14 -0.70
C TYR A 42 -2.18 -12.05 0.31
N SER A 43 -3.14 -11.17 0.07
CA SER A 43 -4.20 -10.88 1.05
C SER A 43 -5.07 -12.10 1.40
N TRP A 44 -5.28 -13.00 0.45
CA TRP A 44 -6.06 -14.23 0.67
C TRP A 44 -5.43 -15.19 1.68
N ASP A 45 -4.10 -15.16 1.84
CA ASP A 45 -3.42 -15.94 2.88
C ASP A 45 -3.82 -15.49 4.30
N PHE A 46 -4.38 -14.28 4.39
CA PHE A 46 -4.85 -13.65 5.62
C PHE A 46 -6.39 -13.54 5.69
N ASN A 47 -7.10 -14.29 4.84
CA ASN A 47 -8.56 -14.27 4.70
C ASN A 47 -9.13 -12.86 4.38
N ASN A 48 -8.41 -12.09 3.58
CA ASN A 48 -8.81 -10.75 3.16
C ASN A 48 -8.98 -10.70 1.64
N GLY A 49 -9.85 -9.79 1.18
CA GLY A 49 -10.00 -9.51 -0.24
C GLY A 49 -8.84 -8.69 -0.81
N LEU A 50 -8.79 -8.57 -2.14
CA LEU A 50 -7.74 -7.86 -2.87
C LEU A 50 -8.01 -6.36 -3.03
N LYS A 51 -9.25 -5.90 -2.83
CA LYS A 51 -9.59 -4.48 -2.96
C LYS A 51 -9.08 -3.70 -1.76
N LEU A 52 -8.68 -2.45 -2.00
CA LEU A 52 -8.09 -1.62 -0.97
C LEU A 52 -8.93 -1.56 0.31
N MET A 53 -10.24 -1.32 0.17
CA MET A 53 -11.13 -1.17 1.34
C MET A 53 -11.54 -2.49 2.00
N GLU A 54 -11.29 -3.64 1.38
CA GLU A 54 -11.53 -4.94 1.99
C GLU A 54 -10.53 -5.25 3.11
N HIS A 55 -9.38 -4.54 3.15
CA HIS A 55 -8.34 -4.76 4.16
C HIS A 55 -7.82 -3.48 4.83
N SER A 56 -8.20 -2.29 4.38
CA SER A 56 -7.68 -1.02 4.93
C SER A 56 -8.40 -0.58 6.20
N TYR A 57 -8.41 -1.41 7.24
CA TYR A 57 -8.99 -1.06 8.53
C TYR A 57 -8.08 -1.43 9.70
N VAL A 58 -8.21 -0.69 10.80
CA VAL A 58 -7.43 -0.91 12.02
C VAL A 58 -7.74 -2.29 12.60
N GLY A 59 -6.71 -3.03 13.02
CA GLY A 59 -6.84 -4.41 13.48
C GLY A 59 -6.85 -5.46 12.37
N ASN A 60 -6.79 -5.06 11.09
CA ASN A 60 -6.73 -6.00 9.97
C ASN A 60 -5.43 -6.83 10.00
N THR A 61 -5.57 -8.16 9.96
CA THR A 61 -4.43 -9.09 10.07
C THR A 61 -3.44 -8.99 8.92
N PHE A 62 -3.91 -8.74 7.71
CA PHE A 62 -3.04 -8.57 6.54
C PHE A 62 -2.21 -7.28 6.63
N VAL A 63 -2.82 -6.18 7.07
CA VAL A 63 -2.11 -4.90 7.28
C VAL A 63 -1.08 -5.05 8.41
N ARG A 64 -1.44 -5.70 9.53
CA ARG A 64 -0.52 -5.99 10.65
C ARG A 64 0.65 -6.86 10.20
N ALA A 65 0.40 -7.87 9.39
CA ALA A 65 1.45 -8.70 8.79
C ALA A 65 2.40 -7.87 7.93
N MET A 66 1.88 -6.93 7.13
CA MET A 66 2.71 -6.04 6.34
C MET A 66 3.49 -5.03 7.20
N GLN A 67 2.91 -4.55 8.29
CA GLN A 67 3.64 -3.74 9.28
C GLN A 67 4.81 -4.52 9.90
N TYR A 68 4.61 -5.80 10.24
CA TYR A 68 5.69 -6.67 10.70
C TYR A 68 6.82 -6.79 9.65
N VAL A 69 6.48 -6.97 8.38
CA VAL A 69 7.47 -7.01 7.27
C VAL A 69 8.23 -5.68 7.18
N ILE A 70 7.54 -4.56 7.24
CA ILE A 70 8.15 -3.22 7.19
C ILE A 70 9.10 -3.03 8.38
N ALA A 71 8.69 -3.38 9.60
CA ALA A 71 9.50 -3.22 10.80
C ALA A 71 10.80 -4.03 10.77
N ASN A 72 10.74 -5.25 10.26
CA ASN A 72 11.86 -6.18 10.32
C ASN A 72 12.76 -6.14 9.07
N PHE A 73 12.23 -5.74 7.93
CA PHE A 73 12.93 -5.80 6.62
C PHE A 73 12.91 -4.48 5.86
N GLY A 74 12.03 -3.54 6.24
CA GLY A 74 11.78 -2.31 5.49
C GLY A 74 12.85 -1.22 5.62
N ASN A 75 13.87 -1.38 6.45
CA ASN A 75 14.90 -0.36 6.67
C ASN A 75 15.52 0.11 5.35
N ASP A 76 15.34 1.39 5.02
CA ASP A 76 15.81 2.02 3.79
C ASP A 76 15.26 1.43 2.47
N LEU A 77 14.18 0.67 2.52
CA LEU A 77 13.49 0.16 1.35
C LEU A 77 12.27 1.02 1.00
N HIS A 78 11.98 1.09 -0.28
CA HIS A 78 10.79 1.80 -0.77
C HIS A 78 9.56 0.92 -0.65
N PHE A 79 8.42 1.54 -0.40
CA PHE A 79 7.16 0.83 -0.21
C PHE A 79 6.03 1.43 -1.06
N VAL A 80 5.17 0.55 -1.58
CA VAL A 80 3.97 0.95 -2.31
C VAL A 80 2.85 -0.08 -2.13
N TRP A 81 1.63 0.38 -2.03
CA TRP A 81 0.42 -0.43 -2.16
C TRP A 81 -0.05 -0.30 -3.61
N CYS A 82 0.42 -1.21 -4.48
CA CYS A 82 0.29 -1.09 -5.93
C CYS A 82 -1.01 -1.67 -6.44
N GLY A 83 -1.79 -0.88 -7.16
CA GLY A 83 -3.02 -1.32 -7.81
C GLY A 83 -2.78 -1.93 -9.20
N ASP A 84 -3.69 -2.82 -9.64
CA ASP A 84 -3.64 -3.48 -10.97
C ASP A 84 -3.86 -2.52 -12.15
N TYR A 85 -4.33 -1.30 -11.87
CA TYR A 85 -4.44 -0.22 -12.86
C TYR A 85 -3.43 0.91 -12.63
N ALA A 86 -2.41 0.67 -11.79
CA ALA A 86 -1.37 1.65 -11.57
C ALA A 86 -0.62 1.96 -12.86
N ASP A 87 -0.16 3.20 -12.98
CA ASP A 87 0.73 3.58 -14.07
C ASP A 87 2.03 2.78 -13.99
N ILE A 88 2.52 2.34 -15.13
CA ILE A 88 3.77 1.60 -15.22
C ILE A 88 4.96 2.52 -14.90
N GLU A 89 5.89 2.01 -14.11
CA GLU A 89 7.06 2.77 -13.67
C GLU A 89 8.25 2.56 -14.62
N LYS A 90 8.80 3.66 -15.13
CA LYS A 90 10.01 3.60 -15.97
C LYS A 90 11.24 3.38 -15.10
N THR A 91 12.03 2.39 -15.48
CA THR A 91 13.26 2.04 -14.80
C THR A 91 14.42 1.87 -15.78
N HIS A 92 15.64 1.66 -15.28
CA HIS A 92 16.80 1.43 -16.15
C HIS A 92 16.64 0.18 -17.04
N TYR A 93 16.09 -0.91 -16.47
CA TYR A 93 15.89 -2.16 -17.22
C TYR A 93 14.56 -2.21 -17.99
N TYR A 94 13.63 -1.34 -17.67
CA TYR A 94 12.30 -1.26 -18.28
C TYR A 94 12.02 0.18 -18.74
N PRO A 95 12.67 0.63 -19.83
CA PRO A 95 12.52 2.01 -20.32
C PRO A 95 11.10 2.32 -20.79
N ASP A 96 10.37 1.29 -21.24
CA ASP A 96 8.96 1.41 -21.63
C ASP A 96 8.00 1.30 -20.43
N GLY A 97 8.54 0.93 -19.25
CA GLY A 97 7.85 0.78 -18.00
C GLY A 97 7.78 -0.65 -17.48
N VAL A 98 7.65 -0.79 -16.17
CA VAL A 98 7.45 -2.06 -15.46
C VAL A 98 6.11 -2.03 -14.73
N ASP A 99 5.33 -3.10 -14.92
CA ASP A 99 4.13 -3.35 -14.16
C ASP A 99 4.49 -4.07 -12.85
N LEU A 100 4.54 -3.29 -11.77
CA LEU A 100 4.91 -3.80 -10.45
C LEU A 100 3.83 -4.71 -9.86
N TYR A 101 2.56 -4.46 -10.18
CA TYR A 101 1.46 -5.32 -9.73
C TYR A 101 1.61 -6.72 -10.33
N SER A 102 1.75 -6.82 -11.66
CA SER A 102 1.93 -8.12 -12.33
C SER A 102 3.21 -8.83 -11.87
N MET A 103 4.27 -8.10 -11.53
CA MET A 103 5.47 -8.69 -10.94
C MET A 103 5.22 -9.27 -9.55
N ALA A 104 4.44 -8.57 -8.71
CA ALA A 104 4.08 -9.05 -7.38
C ALA A 104 3.17 -10.29 -7.47
N ASP A 105 2.17 -10.25 -8.35
CA ASP A 105 1.25 -11.35 -8.60
C ASP A 105 2.00 -12.62 -9.04
N ALA A 106 2.90 -12.50 -10.00
CA ALA A 106 3.73 -13.61 -10.46
C ALA A 106 4.62 -14.20 -9.34
N LEU A 107 5.02 -13.39 -8.36
CA LEU A 107 5.78 -13.88 -7.20
C LEU A 107 4.89 -14.67 -6.24
N THR A 108 3.61 -14.34 -6.09
CA THR A 108 2.69 -15.10 -5.23
C THR A 108 2.37 -16.47 -5.80
N GLU A 109 2.48 -16.65 -7.11
CA GLU A 109 2.31 -17.94 -7.79
C GLU A 109 3.61 -18.77 -7.85
N SER A 110 4.77 -18.14 -7.64
CA SER A 110 6.04 -18.83 -7.69
C SER A 110 6.32 -19.53 -6.37
N ASN A 111 6.85 -20.76 -6.45
CA ASN A 111 7.36 -21.49 -5.29
C ASN A 111 8.80 -21.04 -4.91
N ASP A 112 9.24 -19.88 -5.36
CA ASP A 112 10.58 -19.36 -5.07
C ASP A 112 10.59 -18.71 -3.69
N GLU A 113 10.99 -19.48 -2.68
CA GLU A 113 11.08 -19.07 -1.27
C GLU A 113 11.97 -17.84 -1.04
N HIS A 114 12.78 -17.43 -2.02
CA HIS A 114 13.65 -16.25 -1.91
C HIS A 114 12.89 -14.92 -2.05
N TYR A 115 11.65 -14.94 -2.52
CA TYR A 115 10.86 -13.74 -2.82
C TYR A 115 9.53 -13.66 -2.05
N LEU A 116 9.16 -14.70 -1.33
CA LEU A 116 7.87 -14.81 -0.69
C LEU A 116 7.99 -14.81 0.83
N PHE A 117 7.50 -13.75 1.47
CA PHE A 117 6.96 -13.87 2.81
C PHE A 117 5.59 -14.53 2.70
N THR A 118 5.57 -15.83 2.86
CA THR A 118 4.31 -16.56 3.02
C THR A 118 3.76 -16.31 4.42
N LYS A 119 2.49 -16.60 4.64
CA LYS A 119 1.88 -16.64 5.97
C LYS A 119 2.73 -17.41 6.99
N ASN A 120 3.46 -18.45 6.55
CA ASN A 120 4.33 -19.27 7.39
C ASN A 120 5.65 -18.56 7.80
N SER A 121 6.02 -17.47 7.14
CA SER A 121 7.22 -16.66 7.45
C SER A 121 6.93 -15.56 8.47
N ILE A 122 5.67 -15.37 8.83
CA ILE A 122 5.18 -14.33 9.74
C ILE A 122 4.81 -15.03 11.06
N PRO A 123 5.04 -14.40 12.22
CA PRO A 123 4.55 -14.93 13.50
C PRO A 123 3.05 -15.25 13.44
N PRO A 124 2.54 -16.10 14.37
CA PRO A 124 1.11 -16.28 14.55
C PRO A 124 0.38 -14.94 14.59
N LEU A 125 -0.79 -14.86 13.96
CA LEU A 125 -1.50 -13.58 13.78
C LEU A 125 -1.88 -12.92 15.11
N GLU A 126 -2.07 -13.71 16.16
CA GLU A 126 -2.29 -13.27 17.54
C GLU A 126 -1.06 -12.62 18.17
N ASP A 127 0.15 -12.95 17.71
CA ASP A 127 1.41 -12.43 18.20
C ASP A 127 1.90 -11.21 17.40
N LEU A 128 1.17 -10.81 16.34
CA LEU A 128 1.51 -9.61 15.57
C LEU A 128 1.31 -8.37 16.43
N HIS A 129 2.36 -7.54 16.43
CA HIS A 129 2.37 -6.29 17.17
C HIS A 129 1.53 -5.21 16.48
N ASP A 130 0.83 -4.39 17.26
CA ASP A 130 0.13 -3.19 16.80
C ASP A 130 1.03 -1.97 17.06
N TYR A 131 1.59 -1.41 15.97
CA TYR A 131 2.45 -0.24 16.05
C TYR A 131 1.64 1.04 16.22
N LYS A 132 2.23 2.02 16.92
CA LYS A 132 1.61 3.32 17.17
C LYS A 132 1.80 4.31 16.02
N TYR A 133 2.95 4.24 15.36
CA TYR A 133 3.31 5.20 14.32
C TYR A 133 3.60 4.54 12.98
N ILE A 134 3.16 5.20 11.90
CA ILE A 134 3.70 4.98 10.56
C ILE A 134 4.54 6.19 10.22
N ILE A 135 5.77 5.96 9.78
CA ILE A 135 6.79 6.98 9.60
C ILE A 135 7.24 7.01 8.15
N ASN A 136 7.12 8.16 7.51
CA ASN A 136 7.68 8.40 6.18
C ASN A 136 9.04 9.06 6.32
N LYS A 137 10.11 8.28 6.14
CA LYS A 137 11.50 8.77 6.21
C LYS A 137 11.86 9.70 5.06
N SER A 138 11.26 9.51 3.89
CA SER A 138 11.53 10.31 2.69
C SER A 138 11.03 11.75 2.83
N LYS A 139 9.84 11.93 3.43
CA LYS A 139 9.20 13.25 3.60
C LYS A 139 9.36 13.82 5.00
N LYS A 140 9.92 13.05 5.94
CA LYS A 140 9.96 13.40 7.37
C LYS A 140 8.57 13.72 7.91
N GLU A 141 7.63 12.86 7.62
CA GLU A 141 6.25 12.90 8.08
C GLU A 141 5.91 11.65 8.87
N TYR A 142 4.94 11.72 9.76
CA TYR A 142 4.38 10.56 10.44
C TYR A 142 2.88 10.71 10.64
N VAL A 143 2.22 9.57 10.89
CA VAL A 143 0.82 9.49 11.29
C VAL A 143 0.71 8.58 12.50
N ILE A 144 -0.21 8.93 13.41
CA ILE A 144 -0.60 8.07 14.53
C ILE A 144 -1.67 7.10 14.02
N ILE A 145 -1.45 5.80 14.25
CA ILE A 145 -2.46 4.79 13.93
C ILE A 145 -3.54 4.87 15.02
N PRO A 146 -4.83 4.93 14.67
CA PRO A 146 -5.90 4.88 15.65
C PRO A 146 -5.81 3.61 16.51
N GLU A 147 -6.12 3.71 17.78
CA GLU A 147 -6.21 2.53 18.66
C GLU A 147 -7.33 1.60 18.15
N TYR A 148 -7.05 0.29 18.18
CA TYR A 148 -8.04 -0.70 17.77
C TYR A 148 -9.22 -0.72 18.77
N ASP A 149 -10.41 -0.46 18.24
CA ASP A 149 -11.67 -0.64 18.95
C ASP A 149 -12.54 -1.62 18.13
N LYS A 150 -12.91 -2.75 18.74
CA LYS A 150 -13.72 -3.78 18.08
C LYS A 150 -15.12 -3.31 17.68
N ASP A 151 -15.64 -2.27 18.35
CA ASP A 151 -16.96 -1.73 18.15
C ASP A 151 -16.97 -0.56 17.14
N VAL A 152 -15.79 -0.10 16.71
CA VAL A 152 -15.62 1.03 15.81
C VAL A 152 -14.79 0.62 14.58
N TRP A 153 -15.38 0.71 13.41
CA TRP A 153 -14.61 0.51 12.18
C TRP A 153 -13.86 1.81 11.82
N GLN A 154 -12.54 1.70 11.72
CA GLN A 154 -11.67 2.83 11.41
C GLN A 154 -10.72 2.46 10.29
N VAL A 155 -10.48 3.40 9.37
CA VAL A 155 -9.50 3.21 8.30
C VAL A 155 -8.09 3.13 8.85
N HIS A 156 -7.34 2.14 8.39
CA HIS A 156 -5.91 2.06 8.66
C HIS A 156 -5.14 2.95 7.67
N PRO A 157 -4.32 3.91 8.13
CA PRO A 157 -3.68 4.90 7.25
C PRO A 157 -2.71 4.30 6.22
N LEU A 158 -2.01 3.21 6.55
CA LEU A 158 -0.91 2.68 5.74
C LEU A 158 -1.30 2.35 4.30
N PRO A 159 -2.36 1.54 4.02
CA PRO A 159 -2.72 1.22 2.65
C PRO A 159 -3.13 2.46 1.85
N ILE A 160 -3.88 3.37 2.46
CA ILE A 160 -4.39 4.56 1.77
C ILE A 160 -3.26 5.54 1.43
N LEU A 161 -2.38 5.83 2.39
CA LEU A 161 -1.25 6.74 2.18
C LEU A 161 -0.26 6.21 1.14
N CYS A 162 -0.11 4.89 1.03
CA CYS A 162 0.84 4.24 0.13
C CYS A 162 0.21 3.71 -1.16
N ALA A 163 -1.10 3.90 -1.38
CA ALA A 163 -1.79 3.42 -2.56
C ALA A 163 -1.24 4.07 -3.83
N ASN A 164 -0.90 3.27 -4.84
CA ASN A 164 -0.63 3.75 -6.19
C ASN A 164 -1.63 3.14 -7.16
N SER A 165 -2.38 4.02 -7.79
CA SER A 165 -3.29 3.72 -8.88
C SER A 165 -3.05 4.71 -10.01
N ASN A 166 -3.71 4.59 -11.14
CA ASN A 166 -3.55 5.53 -12.26
C ASN A 166 -4.23 6.90 -11.98
N SER A 167 -3.77 7.60 -10.96
CA SER A 167 -4.30 8.91 -10.50
C SER A 167 -5.77 8.85 -10.03
N ARG A 168 -6.27 7.68 -9.64
CA ARG A 168 -7.67 7.48 -9.23
C ARG A 168 -7.86 7.30 -7.73
N GLY A 169 -6.83 7.61 -6.98
CA GLY A 169 -6.95 7.74 -5.56
C GLY A 169 -7.38 6.49 -4.81
N GLY A 170 -6.74 5.37 -5.03
CA GLY A 170 -6.94 4.21 -4.17
C GLY A 170 -8.18 3.35 -4.48
N GLY A 171 -8.50 3.20 -5.78
CA GLY A 171 -9.48 2.22 -6.22
C GLY A 171 -10.90 2.48 -5.75
N ASP A 172 -11.38 1.65 -4.85
CA ASP A 172 -12.71 1.71 -4.26
C ASP A 172 -12.82 2.63 -3.03
N TYR A 173 -11.72 3.28 -2.63
CA TYR A 173 -11.76 4.31 -1.60
C TYR A 173 -12.24 5.64 -2.19
N CYS A 174 -13.35 6.13 -1.67
CA CYS A 174 -13.90 7.43 -2.02
C CYS A 174 -13.85 8.32 -0.77
N PRO A 175 -12.94 9.31 -0.71
CA PRO A 175 -12.88 10.22 0.42
C PRO A 175 -14.13 11.11 0.46
N ASN A 176 -14.61 11.40 1.66
CA ASN A 176 -15.78 12.27 1.85
C ASN A 176 -15.47 13.75 1.58
N SER A 177 -14.19 14.12 1.54
CA SER A 177 -13.77 15.50 1.29
C SER A 177 -12.61 15.58 0.31
N VAL A 178 -12.57 16.66 -0.48
CA VAL A 178 -11.43 17.02 -1.35
C VAL A 178 -10.13 17.19 -0.55
N ARG A 179 -10.24 17.54 0.75
CA ARG A 179 -9.09 17.68 1.63
C ARG A 179 -8.36 16.38 1.86
N ASP A 180 -9.08 15.26 1.91
CA ASP A 180 -8.49 13.96 2.18
C ASP A 180 -8.00 13.25 0.92
N GLU A 181 -8.49 13.64 -0.27
CA GLU A 181 -7.94 13.17 -1.54
C GLU A 181 -6.43 13.40 -1.65
N GLN A 182 -5.91 14.48 -1.08
CA GLN A 182 -4.47 14.79 -1.09
C GLN A 182 -3.61 13.78 -0.33
N PHE A 183 -4.20 12.97 0.55
CA PHE A 183 -3.49 11.95 1.31
C PHE A 183 -3.42 10.61 0.60
N ILE A 184 -4.31 10.34 -0.36
CA ILE A 184 -4.34 9.07 -1.08
C ILE A 184 -3.09 8.96 -1.96
N GLY A 185 -2.30 7.90 -1.72
CA GLY A 185 -1.05 7.68 -2.45
C GLY A 185 0.07 8.69 -2.17
N ARG A 186 -0.13 9.58 -1.19
CA ARG A 186 0.85 10.62 -0.85
C ARG A 186 2.24 10.07 -0.53
N TRP A 187 2.30 8.85 -0.01
CA TRP A 187 3.52 8.18 0.41
C TRP A 187 3.91 6.99 -0.48
N ALA A 188 3.24 6.81 -1.61
CA ALA A 188 3.59 5.77 -2.57
C ALA A 188 5.07 5.91 -3.00
N TYR A 189 5.79 4.80 -2.98
CA TYR A 189 7.24 4.72 -3.31
C TYR A 189 8.19 5.41 -2.33
N ASP A 190 7.72 5.90 -1.22
CA ASP A 190 8.58 6.47 -0.17
C ASP A 190 9.19 5.35 0.71
N ILE A 191 10.17 5.72 1.53
CA ILE A 191 10.74 4.83 2.54
C ILE A 191 9.85 4.93 3.78
N ILE A 192 9.16 3.84 4.08
CA ILE A 192 8.19 3.73 5.18
C ILE A 192 8.77 2.88 6.30
N ASN A 193 8.53 3.29 7.53
CA ASN A 193 8.79 2.52 8.74
C ASN A 193 7.57 2.52 9.66
N VAL A 194 7.55 1.63 10.65
CA VAL A 194 6.58 1.61 11.74
C VAL A 194 7.33 1.52 13.07
N SER A 195 6.80 2.14 14.12
CA SER A 195 7.45 2.20 15.43
C SER A 195 6.46 2.53 16.54
N ASP A 196 6.85 2.24 17.79
CA ASP A 196 6.20 2.73 19.01
C ASP A 196 7.04 3.77 19.73
N ASP A 197 8.32 3.92 19.35
CA ASP A 197 9.23 4.85 19.99
C ASP A 197 9.03 6.28 19.51
N GLU A 198 8.67 7.18 20.43
CA GLU A 198 8.53 8.61 20.15
C GLU A 198 9.86 9.28 19.70
N ASN A 199 11.00 8.66 19.96
CA ASN A 199 12.27 9.15 19.46
C ASN A 199 12.39 9.01 17.93
N ASP A 200 11.74 8.01 17.35
CA ASP A 200 11.77 7.75 15.89
C ASP A 200 11.03 8.83 15.08
N ILE A 201 10.09 9.52 15.70
CA ILE A 201 9.33 10.63 15.07
C ILE A 201 9.86 12.01 15.43
N LYS A 202 10.94 12.10 16.23
CA LYS A 202 11.48 13.37 16.65
C LYS A 202 12.01 14.20 15.48
N GLY A 203 11.44 15.39 15.30
CA GLY A 203 11.76 16.27 14.18
C GLY A 203 11.00 15.94 12.89
N TYR A 204 10.04 15.00 12.92
CA TYR A 204 9.12 14.72 11.84
C TYR A 204 7.83 15.53 12.02
N LYS A 205 7.15 15.80 10.91
CA LYS A 205 5.86 16.49 10.90
C LYS A 205 4.71 15.49 11.03
N GLU A 206 3.86 15.65 12.02
CA GLU A 206 2.59 14.92 12.07
C GLU A 206 1.68 15.35 10.93
N ILE A 207 1.13 14.37 10.19
CA ILE A 207 0.00 14.55 9.29
C ILE A 207 -1.24 13.93 9.92
N LYS A 208 -2.40 14.56 9.71
CA LYS A 208 -3.68 14.13 10.29
C LYS A 208 -4.69 13.95 9.15
N PRO A 209 -4.60 12.82 8.42
CA PRO A 209 -5.62 12.50 7.46
C PRO A 209 -6.91 12.19 8.22
N ASN A 210 -8.01 12.82 7.82
CA ASN A 210 -9.33 12.46 8.29
C ASN A 210 -10.02 11.67 7.19
N PHE A 211 -9.87 10.35 7.22
CA PHE A 211 -10.46 9.48 6.20
C PHE A 211 -11.98 9.31 6.37
N TYR A 212 -12.52 9.74 7.50
CA TYR A 212 -13.95 9.81 7.77
C TYR A 212 -14.25 11.10 8.53
N GLU A 213 -14.95 12.03 7.88
CA GLU A 213 -15.73 13.04 8.57
C GLU A 213 -17.16 12.48 8.76
N GLU A 214 -17.66 12.51 9.99
CA GLU A 214 -19.07 12.34 10.28
C GLU A 214 -19.88 13.51 9.73
#